data_3fe59428c49862de0b67cbae64bfb575
#
_entry.id   3fe59428c49862de0b67cbae64bfb575
#
_cell.length_a   1.000
_cell.length_b   1.000
_cell.length_c   1.000
_cell.angle_alpha   90.00
_cell.angle_beta   90.00
_cell.angle_gamma   90.00
#
_symmetry.space_group_name_H-M   'P 1'
#
loop_
_entity.id
_entity.type
_entity.pdbx_description
1 polymer ?
#
loop_
_entity_poly.entity_id
_entity_poly.type
_entity_poly.pdbx_seq_one_letter_code
_entity_poly.pdbx_strand_id
1 'polypeptide(L)'
;MCSSDFLENRSIAIPDTGFTAGIGYAIDDQWYLKLATHDANGSLDDPGFFDQGAEFFSFVEFGWTPAIDDRDLKDVHITLWHVDQRVNENIPEGDGVAFGGSWSFDKEWIIFGRTGQSRGKASMMKRSTTVGVSHIWKAYLDVFGLAVNYSEPVNEKLREQTTVETFLKVKLAQNIAITPSFQWLINPALNPQQDHIQIYGLRIRINL
;
A
#
# COMPACT_ATOMS: atom_id res chain seq x y z
N MET A 1 -10.43 -3.77 -2.15
CA MET A 1 -9.70 -2.49 -2.28
C MET A 1 -9.65 -1.86 -0.91
N CYS A 2 -8.47 -1.75 -0.36
CA CYS A 2 -8.26 -1.25 0.99
C CYS A 2 -8.52 0.24 1.07
N SER A 3 -9.15 0.64 2.13
CA SER A 3 -9.64 1.99 2.30
C SER A 3 -8.74 2.88 3.17
N SER A 4 -7.55 2.42 3.52
CA SER A 4 -6.63 3.15 4.37
C SER A 4 -5.24 3.22 3.74
N ASP A 5 -4.53 4.30 3.97
CA ASP A 5 -3.11 4.48 3.63
C ASP A 5 -2.22 3.41 4.29
N PHE A 6 -2.79 2.71 5.24
CA PHE A 6 -2.17 1.68 6.04
C PHE A 6 -1.76 0.44 5.25
N LEU A 7 -2.39 0.22 4.13
CA LEU A 7 -2.16 -0.95 3.30
C LEU A 7 -1.12 -0.72 2.22
N GLU A 8 -0.64 0.50 2.08
CA GLU A 8 0.50 0.81 1.24
C GLU A 8 1.81 0.56 1.97
N ASN A 9 2.76 -0.03 1.28
CA ASN A 9 4.11 -0.14 1.80
C ASN A 9 4.86 1.17 1.49
N ARG A 10 4.96 2.05 2.48
CA ARG A 10 5.58 3.38 2.34
C ARG A 10 7.07 3.37 2.00
N SER A 11 7.71 2.21 1.98
CA SER A 11 9.07 2.06 1.44
C SER A 11 9.11 1.88 -0.08
N ILE A 12 7.95 1.76 -0.74
CA ILE A 12 7.85 1.76 -2.20
C ILE A 12 7.54 3.19 -2.65
N ALA A 13 8.33 3.73 -3.57
CA ALA A 13 8.12 5.07 -4.12
C ALA A 13 7.08 5.06 -5.24
N ILE A 14 5.84 4.66 -4.91
CA ILE A 14 4.74 4.64 -5.89
C ILE A 14 4.44 6.09 -6.29
N PRO A 15 4.51 6.44 -7.59
CA PRO A 15 4.11 7.76 -8.07
C PRO A 15 2.60 8.00 -7.89
N ASP A 16 2.20 9.26 -8.04
CA ASP A 16 0.80 9.65 -8.10
C ASP A 16 0.09 9.05 -9.33
N THR A 17 -0.96 9.65 -9.83
CA THR A 17 -1.71 9.18 -10.99
C THR A 17 -0.89 9.32 -12.28
N GLY A 18 -0.84 8.28 -13.10
CA GLY A 18 -0.14 8.29 -14.39
C GLY A 18 -0.57 7.11 -15.26
N PHE A 19 -0.13 7.13 -16.51
CA PHE A 19 -0.35 6.01 -17.41
C PHE A 19 0.40 4.77 -16.91
N THR A 20 -0.30 3.64 -16.83
CA THR A 20 0.25 2.38 -16.36
C THR A 20 0.02 1.28 -17.39
N ALA A 21 1.06 0.52 -17.67
CA ALA A 21 0.98 -0.72 -18.42
C ALA A 21 1.54 -1.87 -17.60
N GLY A 22 0.84 -3.00 -17.60
CA GLY A 22 1.30 -4.16 -16.85
C GLY A 22 0.74 -5.48 -17.38
N ILE A 23 1.39 -6.56 -16.99
CA ILE A 23 0.99 -7.92 -17.31
C ILE A 23 1.11 -8.79 -16.07
N GLY A 24 0.09 -9.65 -15.86
CA GLY A 24 0.13 -10.72 -14.87
C GLY A 24 0.10 -12.06 -15.57
N TYR A 25 0.89 -13.00 -15.09
CA TYR A 25 0.98 -14.34 -15.61
C TYR A 25 0.91 -15.37 -14.47
N ALA A 26 -0.06 -16.27 -14.54
CA ALA A 26 -0.12 -17.45 -13.68
C ALA A 26 0.83 -18.51 -14.28
N ILE A 27 1.88 -18.83 -13.55
CA ILE A 27 2.86 -19.86 -13.96
C ILE A 27 2.21 -21.24 -13.84
N ASP A 28 1.50 -21.43 -12.74
CA ASP A 28 0.66 -22.60 -12.45
C ASP A 28 -0.46 -22.20 -11.48
N ASP A 29 -1.13 -23.17 -10.86
CA ASP A 29 -2.23 -22.92 -9.92
C ASP A 29 -1.78 -22.26 -8.60
N GLN A 30 -0.49 -22.15 -8.35
CA GLN A 30 0.07 -21.63 -7.09
C GLN A 30 0.99 -20.44 -7.27
N TRP A 31 1.73 -20.36 -8.37
CA TRP A 31 2.74 -19.34 -8.60
C TRP A 31 2.32 -18.33 -9.66
N TYR A 32 2.62 -17.08 -9.41
CA TYR A 32 2.34 -16.01 -10.35
C TYR A 32 3.47 -15.00 -10.45
N LEU A 33 3.51 -14.30 -11.56
CA LEU A 33 4.41 -13.18 -11.85
C LEU A 33 3.60 -11.98 -12.28
N LYS A 34 3.93 -10.78 -11.79
CA LYS A 34 3.40 -9.51 -12.29
C LYS A 34 4.55 -8.59 -12.65
N LEU A 35 4.36 -7.87 -13.73
CA LEU A 35 5.26 -6.84 -14.24
C LEU A 35 4.42 -5.61 -14.55
N ALA A 36 4.85 -4.44 -14.11
CA ALA A 36 4.21 -3.20 -14.55
C ALA A 36 5.22 -2.06 -14.62
N THR A 37 4.91 -1.12 -15.47
CA THR A 37 5.57 0.18 -15.55
C THR A 37 4.51 1.28 -15.52
N HIS A 38 4.86 2.38 -14.88
CA HIS A 38 3.99 3.51 -14.62
C HIS A 38 4.75 4.79 -14.93
N ASP A 39 4.09 5.76 -15.58
CA ASP A 39 4.63 7.09 -15.79
C ASP A 39 4.85 7.76 -14.43
N ALA A 40 6.09 8.10 -14.10
CA ALA A 40 6.43 8.65 -12.80
C ALA A 40 6.13 10.15 -12.66
N ASN A 41 5.84 10.85 -13.76
CA ASN A 41 5.57 12.29 -13.81
C ASN A 41 4.10 12.65 -13.79
N GLY A 42 3.21 11.68 -13.87
CA GLY A 42 1.76 11.94 -13.83
C GLY A 42 1.32 12.54 -12.49
N SER A 43 0.30 13.39 -12.53
CA SER A 43 -0.34 13.99 -11.36
C SER A 43 -1.86 13.86 -11.41
N LEU A 44 -2.55 14.23 -10.33
CA LEU A 44 -4.02 14.20 -10.29
C LEU A 44 -4.67 15.14 -11.32
N ASP A 45 -4.02 16.26 -11.62
CA ASP A 45 -4.52 17.28 -12.56
C ASP A 45 -4.07 17.02 -14.00
N ASP A 46 -2.94 16.31 -14.14
CA ASP A 46 -2.36 15.94 -15.43
C ASP A 46 -1.79 14.51 -15.35
N PRO A 47 -2.58 13.48 -15.72
CA PRO A 47 -2.12 12.10 -15.68
C PRO A 47 -0.98 11.79 -16.66
N GLY A 48 -0.63 12.74 -17.55
CA GLY A 48 0.49 12.67 -18.49
C GLY A 48 0.41 11.50 -19.47
N PHE A 49 0.93 11.71 -20.68
CA PHE A 49 1.23 10.67 -21.65
C PHE A 49 2.70 10.79 -22.08
N PHE A 50 3.62 10.76 -21.09
CA PHE A 50 5.06 10.92 -21.35
C PHE A 50 5.45 12.28 -21.94
N ASP A 51 4.60 13.28 -21.83
CA ASP A 51 4.81 14.63 -22.36
C ASP A 51 5.75 15.46 -21.50
N GLN A 52 5.95 15.05 -20.23
CA GLN A 52 6.88 15.70 -19.28
C GLN A 52 8.24 14.99 -19.18
N GLY A 53 8.47 13.91 -19.93
CA GLY A 53 9.66 13.07 -19.88
C GLY A 53 9.29 11.59 -19.84
N ALA A 54 10.26 10.73 -20.10
CA ALA A 54 10.10 9.27 -20.09
C ALA A 54 10.73 8.68 -18.82
N GLU A 55 10.26 9.14 -17.65
CA GLU A 55 10.69 8.60 -16.37
C GLU A 55 9.63 7.62 -15.86
N PHE A 56 10.08 6.45 -15.43
CA PHE A 56 9.22 5.33 -15.10
C PHE A 56 9.41 4.87 -13.67
N PHE A 57 8.29 4.49 -13.05
CA PHE A 57 8.27 3.54 -11.95
C PHE A 57 8.00 2.15 -12.53
N SER A 58 8.84 1.18 -12.22
CA SER A 58 8.69 -0.20 -12.69
C SER A 58 8.79 -1.18 -11.55
N PHE A 59 8.03 -2.27 -11.59
CA PHE A 59 8.15 -3.33 -10.62
C PHE A 59 7.98 -4.72 -11.21
N VAL A 60 8.56 -5.68 -10.51
CA VAL A 60 8.37 -7.10 -10.68
C VAL A 60 7.87 -7.68 -9.36
N GLU A 61 6.76 -8.39 -9.39
CA GLU A 61 6.23 -9.12 -8.24
C GLU A 61 6.17 -10.61 -8.56
N PHE A 62 6.76 -11.43 -7.68
CA PHE A 62 6.67 -12.87 -7.72
C PHE A 62 5.94 -13.34 -6.47
N GLY A 63 4.87 -14.12 -6.65
CA GLY A 63 4.02 -14.52 -5.55
C GLY A 63 3.61 -15.98 -5.59
N TRP A 64 3.25 -16.46 -4.42
CA TRP A 64 2.73 -17.80 -4.17
C TRP A 64 1.40 -17.76 -3.44
N THR A 65 0.49 -18.63 -3.80
CA THR A 65 -0.81 -18.85 -3.16
C THR A 65 -1.13 -20.34 -3.16
N PRO A 66 -1.90 -20.87 -2.21
CA PRO A 66 -2.31 -22.28 -2.23
C PRO A 66 -3.10 -22.68 -3.48
N ALA A 67 -3.89 -21.74 -4.01
CA ALA A 67 -4.61 -21.85 -5.27
C ALA A 67 -4.81 -20.46 -5.84
N ILE A 68 -4.70 -20.30 -7.15
CA ILE A 68 -4.77 -18.99 -7.81
C ILE A 68 -6.10 -18.26 -7.55
N ASP A 69 -7.18 -19.00 -7.37
CA ASP A 69 -8.51 -18.46 -7.04
C ASP A 69 -8.62 -17.95 -5.58
N ASP A 70 -7.76 -18.43 -4.70
CA ASP A 70 -7.69 -18.00 -3.28
C ASP A 70 -6.70 -16.84 -3.06
N ARG A 71 -6.04 -16.33 -4.09
CA ARG A 71 -4.97 -15.32 -4.01
C ARG A 71 -5.36 -14.07 -3.23
N ASP A 72 -6.62 -13.64 -3.32
CA ASP A 72 -7.10 -12.45 -2.61
C ASP A 72 -7.21 -12.66 -1.09
N LEU A 73 -7.17 -13.90 -0.64
CA LEU A 73 -7.32 -14.30 0.76
C LEU A 73 -6.05 -14.89 1.36
N LYS A 74 -5.24 -15.54 0.52
CA LYS A 74 -4.03 -16.25 0.94
C LYS A 74 -2.96 -16.06 -0.11
N ASP A 75 -2.02 -15.18 0.17
CA ASP A 75 -0.87 -14.99 -0.68
C ASP A 75 0.37 -14.60 0.09
N VAL A 76 1.53 -14.86 -0.48
CA VAL A 76 2.82 -14.28 -0.09
C VAL A 76 3.57 -13.90 -1.34
N HIS A 77 4.18 -12.71 -1.33
CA HIS A 77 4.87 -12.19 -2.50
C HIS A 77 6.09 -11.37 -2.14
N ILE A 78 7.00 -11.29 -3.08
CA ILE A 78 8.14 -10.38 -3.08
C ILE A 78 8.03 -9.45 -4.28
N THR A 79 8.25 -8.16 -4.05
CA THR A 79 8.22 -7.12 -5.08
C THR A 79 9.58 -6.44 -5.11
N LEU A 80 10.19 -6.40 -6.29
CA LEU A 80 11.35 -5.56 -6.59
C LEU A 80 10.85 -4.36 -7.39
N TRP A 81 11.27 -3.16 -7.03
CA TRP A 81 10.82 -1.96 -7.71
C TRP A 81 11.98 -1.00 -7.96
N HIS A 82 11.82 -0.19 -8.99
CA HIS A 82 12.72 0.89 -9.37
C HIS A 82 11.92 2.09 -9.86
N VAL A 83 12.38 3.29 -9.55
CA VAL A 83 11.87 4.53 -10.11
C VAL A 83 13.02 5.41 -10.60
N ASP A 84 12.89 5.91 -11.80
CA ASP A 84 13.83 6.84 -12.40
C ASP A 84 13.86 8.18 -11.65
N GLN A 85 14.95 8.92 -11.81
CA GLN A 85 15.05 10.27 -11.30
C GLN A 85 14.04 11.17 -12.02
N ARG A 86 13.17 11.86 -11.27
CA ARG A 86 12.25 12.88 -11.78
C ARG A 86 12.93 14.24 -11.74
N VAL A 87 13.46 14.65 -12.88
CA VAL A 87 14.27 15.87 -12.96
C VAL A 87 13.45 17.12 -12.69
N ASN A 88 12.23 17.20 -13.23
CA ASN A 88 11.35 18.36 -13.09
C ASN A 88 10.89 18.59 -11.63
N GLU A 89 10.74 17.53 -10.86
CA GLU A 89 10.33 17.59 -9.46
C GLU A 89 11.51 17.55 -8.48
N ASN A 90 12.73 17.42 -9.01
CA ASN A 90 13.95 17.26 -8.22
C ASN A 90 13.86 16.07 -7.22
N ILE A 91 13.22 14.99 -7.65
CA ILE A 91 13.13 13.75 -6.88
C ILE A 91 14.16 12.77 -7.44
N PRO A 92 15.11 12.31 -6.61
CA PRO A 92 16.16 11.37 -7.05
C PRO A 92 15.58 10.00 -7.42
N GLU A 93 16.34 9.23 -8.17
CA GLU A 93 16.09 7.81 -8.40
C GLU A 93 16.02 7.00 -7.09
N GLY A 94 15.37 5.85 -7.16
CA GLY A 94 15.32 4.91 -6.06
C GLY A 94 14.94 3.51 -6.49
N ASP A 95 15.35 2.56 -5.67
CA ASP A 95 14.99 1.15 -5.81
C ASP A 95 14.69 0.52 -4.46
N GLY A 96 14.06 -0.63 -4.49
CA GLY A 96 13.81 -1.33 -3.25
C GLY A 96 13.22 -2.71 -3.41
N VAL A 97 13.04 -3.33 -2.26
CA VAL A 97 12.43 -4.64 -2.13
C VAL A 97 11.32 -4.58 -1.09
N ALA A 98 10.21 -5.20 -1.39
CA ALA A 98 9.12 -5.38 -0.45
C ALA A 98 8.72 -6.85 -0.38
N PHE A 99 8.31 -7.28 0.80
CA PHE A 99 7.74 -8.59 1.05
C PHE A 99 6.36 -8.39 1.66
N GLY A 100 5.36 -9.07 1.15
CA GLY A 100 3.99 -8.99 1.63
C GLY A 100 3.34 -10.35 1.69
N GLY A 101 2.28 -10.44 2.49
CA GLY A 101 1.44 -11.61 2.51
C GLY A 101 0.20 -11.43 3.37
N SER A 102 -0.82 -12.21 3.05
CA SER A 102 -2.06 -12.32 3.79
C SER A 102 -2.46 -13.78 3.94
N TRP A 103 -3.15 -14.10 5.02
CA TRP A 103 -3.64 -15.44 5.26
C TRP A 103 -5.00 -15.42 5.93
N SER A 104 -5.97 -15.98 5.25
CA SER A 104 -7.34 -16.11 5.77
C SER A 104 -7.53 -17.43 6.51
N PHE A 105 -8.07 -17.32 7.72
CA PHE A 105 -8.59 -18.44 8.50
C PHE A 105 -10.12 -18.42 8.43
N ASP A 106 -10.72 -19.53 8.07
CA ASP A 106 -12.18 -19.71 8.00
C ASP A 106 -12.94 -18.68 7.13
N LYS A 107 -12.20 -17.97 6.26
CA LYS A 107 -12.71 -16.87 5.43
C LYS A 107 -13.31 -15.69 6.23
N GLU A 108 -13.11 -15.67 7.52
CA GLU A 108 -13.56 -14.58 8.42
C GLU A 108 -12.39 -13.78 8.99
N TRP A 109 -11.35 -14.46 9.43
CA TRP A 109 -10.15 -13.84 9.96
C TRP A 109 -9.06 -13.80 8.90
N ILE A 110 -8.48 -12.63 8.70
CA ILE A 110 -7.34 -12.44 7.82
C ILE A 110 -6.24 -11.78 8.63
N ILE A 111 -5.08 -12.43 8.72
CA ILE A 111 -3.85 -11.78 9.16
C ILE A 111 -3.06 -11.34 7.94
N PHE A 112 -2.36 -10.23 8.05
CA PHE A 112 -1.47 -9.76 6.99
C PHE A 112 -0.22 -9.13 7.55
N GLY A 113 0.84 -9.18 6.77
CA GLY A 113 2.11 -8.55 7.07
C GLY A 113 2.76 -8.00 5.82
N ARG A 114 3.48 -6.90 5.97
CA ARG A 114 4.27 -6.29 4.91
C ARG A 114 5.51 -5.70 5.49
N THR A 115 6.61 -5.86 4.80
CA THR A 115 7.85 -5.18 5.12
C THR A 115 8.53 -4.76 3.84
N GLY A 116 9.31 -3.69 3.88
CA GLY A 116 10.07 -3.27 2.72
C GLY A 116 11.22 -2.36 3.11
N GLN A 117 12.16 -2.28 2.20
CA GLN A 117 13.34 -1.43 2.31
C GLN A 117 13.60 -0.75 0.97
N SER A 118 13.87 0.55 1.04
CA SER A 118 14.28 1.36 -0.11
C SER A 118 15.75 1.74 -0.03
N ARG A 119 16.31 2.01 -1.21
CA ARG A 119 17.59 2.68 -1.43
C ARG A 119 17.35 3.93 -2.28
N GLY A 120 18.27 4.88 -2.19
CA GLY A 120 18.05 6.19 -2.83
C GLY A 120 17.20 7.11 -1.96
N LYS A 121 16.57 8.11 -2.55
CA LYS A 121 15.77 9.13 -1.85
C LYS A 121 14.39 9.34 -2.49
N ALA A 122 13.98 8.47 -3.37
CA ALA A 122 12.68 8.54 -4.03
C ALA A 122 11.52 8.22 -3.07
N SER A 123 11.73 7.29 -2.14
CA SER A 123 10.75 6.91 -1.14
C SER A 123 10.81 7.82 0.09
N MET A 124 9.69 8.01 0.76
CA MET A 124 9.65 8.73 2.05
C MET A 124 10.27 7.93 3.19
N MET A 125 10.10 6.61 3.17
CA MET A 125 10.55 5.70 4.22
C MET A 125 11.62 4.77 3.70
N LYS A 126 12.76 4.73 4.40
CA LYS A 126 13.85 3.78 4.15
C LYS A 126 13.44 2.34 4.48
N ARG A 127 12.64 2.19 5.52
CA ARG A 127 12.02 0.91 5.93
C ARG A 127 10.59 1.15 6.36
N SER A 128 9.74 0.18 6.09
CA SER A 128 8.36 0.18 6.59
C SER A 128 7.94 -1.25 6.86
N THR A 129 7.39 -1.50 8.04
CA THR A 129 6.86 -2.82 8.43
C THR A 129 5.48 -2.66 9.01
N THR A 130 4.52 -3.37 8.45
CA THR A 130 3.12 -3.37 8.88
C THR A 130 2.71 -4.79 9.23
N VAL A 131 2.00 -4.94 10.34
CA VAL A 131 1.29 -6.17 10.69
C VAL A 131 -0.13 -5.82 11.08
N GLY A 132 -1.08 -6.66 10.71
CA GLY A 132 -2.47 -6.39 11.02
C GLY A 132 -3.36 -7.62 10.93
N VAL A 133 -4.59 -7.41 11.37
CA VAL A 133 -5.65 -8.40 11.36
C VAL A 133 -6.95 -7.74 10.90
N SER A 134 -7.74 -8.48 10.15
CA SER A 134 -9.11 -8.10 9.84
C SER A 134 -10.07 -9.24 10.13
N HIS A 135 -11.30 -8.87 10.47
CA HIS A 135 -12.41 -9.80 10.67
C HIS A 135 -13.58 -9.42 9.77
N ILE A 136 -14.13 -10.40 9.07
CA ILE A 136 -15.25 -10.27 8.15
C ILE A 136 -16.46 -10.98 8.74
N TRP A 137 -17.53 -10.24 9.02
CA TRP A 137 -18.82 -10.83 9.40
C TRP A 137 -19.60 -11.24 8.16
N LYS A 138 -19.59 -12.53 7.86
CA LYS A 138 -20.21 -13.08 6.62
C LYS A 138 -21.66 -12.69 6.42
N ALA A 139 -22.43 -12.59 7.51
CA ALA A 139 -23.86 -12.26 7.45
C ALA A 139 -24.14 -10.88 6.85
N TYR A 140 -23.24 -9.91 7.09
CA TYR A 140 -23.44 -8.51 6.72
C TYR A 140 -22.35 -7.99 5.77
N LEU A 141 -21.28 -8.76 5.53
CA LEU A 141 -20.08 -8.33 4.81
C LEU A 141 -19.41 -7.08 5.43
N ASP A 142 -19.62 -6.92 6.73
CA ASP A 142 -18.94 -5.88 7.50
C ASP A 142 -17.51 -6.31 7.78
N VAL A 143 -16.59 -5.37 7.83
CA VAL A 143 -15.17 -5.66 8.03
C VAL A 143 -14.60 -4.74 9.09
N PHE A 144 -14.04 -5.32 10.13
CA PHE A 144 -13.18 -4.63 11.09
C PHE A 144 -11.72 -4.87 10.71
N GLY A 145 -10.89 -3.86 10.84
CA GLY A 145 -9.45 -3.97 10.67
C GLY A 145 -8.68 -3.25 11.77
N LEU A 146 -7.59 -3.87 12.20
CA LEU A 146 -6.62 -3.29 13.12
C LEU A 146 -5.22 -3.60 12.60
N ALA A 147 -4.35 -2.61 12.59
CA ALA A 147 -2.99 -2.82 12.19
C ALA A 147 -2.02 -1.84 12.87
N VAL A 148 -0.73 -2.20 12.89
CA VAL A 148 0.37 -1.40 13.40
C VAL A 148 1.44 -1.33 12.32
N ASN A 149 1.90 -0.12 12.02
CA ASN A 149 3.03 0.13 11.15
C ASN A 149 4.17 0.78 11.94
N TYR A 150 5.39 0.35 11.67
CA TYR A 150 6.62 0.99 12.08
C TYR A 150 7.43 1.39 10.85
N SER A 151 7.91 2.64 10.81
CA SER A 151 8.62 3.18 9.66
C SER A 151 9.83 4.01 10.05
N GLU A 152 10.93 3.81 9.33
CA GLU A 152 12.15 4.62 9.40
C GLU A 152 12.19 5.57 8.19
N PRO A 153 12.24 6.89 8.38
CA PRO A 153 12.38 7.84 7.28
C PRO A 153 13.72 7.69 6.54
N VAL A 154 13.73 8.04 5.24
CA VAL A 154 14.99 8.17 4.48
C VAL A 154 15.86 9.30 5.02
N ASN A 155 15.24 10.39 5.47
CA ASN A 155 15.95 11.47 6.12
C ASN A 155 16.28 11.11 7.57
N GLU A 156 17.52 10.77 7.85
CA GLU A 156 18.02 10.35 9.18
C GLU A 156 17.89 11.42 10.28
N LYS A 157 17.55 12.66 9.94
CA LYS A 157 17.23 13.72 10.91
C LYS A 157 15.81 13.63 11.44
N LEU A 158 14.95 12.85 10.80
CA LEU A 158 13.58 12.65 11.21
C LEU A 158 13.47 11.44 12.14
N ARG A 159 12.46 11.47 13.00
CA ARG A 159 12.19 10.37 13.96
C ARG A 159 11.52 9.20 13.27
N GLU A 160 11.75 8.03 13.79
CA GLU A 160 10.98 6.83 13.48
C GLU A 160 9.53 7.02 13.88
N GLN A 161 8.61 6.57 13.03
CA GLN A 161 7.18 6.74 13.23
C GLN A 161 6.52 5.38 13.47
N THR A 162 5.62 5.34 14.47
CA THR A 162 4.69 4.24 14.64
C THR A 162 3.27 4.73 14.35
N THR A 163 2.52 3.97 13.56
CA THR A 163 1.11 4.27 13.26
C THR A 163 0.26 3.09 13.69
N VAL A 164 -0.76 3.35 14.50
CA VAL A 164 -1.81 2.38 14.82
C VAL A 164 -3.07 2.83 14.10
N GLU A 165 -3.67 1.94 13.33
CA GLU A 165 -4.91 2.22 12.60
C GLU A 165 -5.98 1.19 12.91
N THR A 166 -7.23 1.64 13.00
CA THR A 166 -8.40 0.79 13.04
C THR A 166 -9.50 1.35 12.17
N PHE A 167 -10.26 0.49 11.55
CA PHE A 167 -11.45 0.87 10.78
C PHE A 167 -12.57 -0.15 10.95
N LEU A 168 -13.78 0.31 10.72
CA LEU A 168 -14.98 -0.52 10.67
C LEU A 168 -15.76 -0.19 9.40
N LYS A 169 -15.77 -1.09 8.43
CA LYS A 169 -16.61 -0.97 7.24
C LYS A 169 -17.95 -1.61 7.51
N VAL A 170 -19.02 -0.82 7.46
CA VAL A 170 -20.40 -1.27 7.62
C VAL A 170 -21.15 -1.14 6.30
N LYS A 171 -21.76 -2.21 5.84
CA LYS A 171 -22.61 -2.24 4.65
C LYS A 171 -24.05 -1.90 5.02
N LEU A 172 -24.49 -0.68 4.73
CA LEU A 172 -25.84 -0.21 5.06
C LEU A 172 -26.91 -0.70 4.07
N ALA A 173 -26.51 -0.89 2.80
CA ALA A 173 -27.36 -1.38 1.71
C ALA A 173 -26.52 -2.13 0.69
N GLN A 174 -27.16 -2.74 -0.32
CA GLN A 174 -26.44 -3.46 -1.37
C GLN A 174 -25.34 -2.62 -2.03
N ASN A 175 -25.60 -1.33 -2.19
CA ASN A 175 -24.75 -0.39 -2.91
C ASN A 175 -24.18 0.73 -2.01
N ILE A 176 -24.41 0.71 -0.69
CA ILE A 176 -23.94 1.76 0.23
C ILE A 176 -23.12 1.15 1.36
N ALA A 177 -21.93 1.64 1.55
CA ALA A 177 -21.09 1.29 2.70
C ALA A 177 -20.48 2.55 3.34
N ILE A 178 -20.38 2.54 4.68
CA ILE A 178 -19.72 3.57 5.49
C ILE A 178 -18.51 2.94 6.15
N THR A 179 -17.41 3.69 6.20
CA THR A 179 -16.17 3.24 6.85
C THR A 179 -15.61 4.36 7.73
N PRO A 180 -15.97 4.46 8.99
CA PRO A 180 -15.20 5.22 9.96
C PRO A 180 -13.82 4.59 10.15
N SER A 181 -12.81 5.42 10.35
CA SER A 181 -11.43 5.01 10.65
C SER A 181 -10.81 5.94 11.67
N PHE A 182 -9.85 5.39 12.40
CA PHE A 182 -9.04 6.12 13.36
C PHE A 182 -7.58 5.74 13.18
N GLN A 183 -6.70 6.74 13.11
CA GLN A 183 -5.25 6.57 13.07
C GLN A 183 -4.61 7.33 14.23
N TRP A 184 -3.67 6.68 14.89
CA TRP A 184 -2.83 7.29 15.91
C TRP A 184 -1.37 7.19 15.47
N LEU A 185 -0.79 8.34 15.14
CA LEU A 185 0.61 8.47 14.79
C LEU A 185 1.40 8.83 16.05
N ILE A 186 2.42 8.05 16.35
CA ILE A 186 3.38 8.26 17.42
C ILE A 186 4.69 8.67 16.77
N ASN A 187 5.28 9.77 17.22
CA ASN A 187 6.46 10.39 16.64
C ASN A 187 6.31 10.63 15.12
N PRO A 188 5.31 11.42 14.69
CA PRO A 188 5.07 11.63 13.25
C PRO A 188 6.30 12.21 12.57
N ALA A 189 6.88 11.45 11.63
CA ALA A 189 8.17 11.77 11.00
C ALA A 189 8.15 13.12 10.27
N LEU A 190 7.05 13.42 9.57
CA LEU A 190 6.88 14.68 8.81
C LEU A 190 6.43 15.87 9.67
N ASN A 191 6.13 15.65 10.94
CA ASN A 191 5.81 16.72 11.88
C ASN A 191 6.57 16.52 13.21
N PRO A 192 7.88 16.79 13.24
CA PRO A 192 8.73 16.52 14.39
C PRO A 192 8.43 17.38 15.62
N GLN A 193 7.57 18.40 15.50
CA GLN A 193 7.14 19.25 16.61
C GLN A 193 6.01 18.63 17.44
N GLN A 194 5.38 17.58 16.94
CA GLN A 194 4.32 16.85 17.63
C GLN A 194 4.81 15.47 18.02
N ASP A 195 4.46 15.01 19.22
CA ASP A 195 4.76 13.64 19.63
C ASP A 195 3.65 12.67 19.21
N HIS A 196 2.43 13.17 19.05
CA HIS A 196 1.27 12.38 18.67
C HIS A 196 0.35 13.17 17.73
N ILE A 197 -0.21 12.47 16.72
CA ILE A 197 -1.28 13.00 15.88
C ILE A 197 -2.39 11.95 15.85
N GLN A 198 -3.64 12.39 16.03
CA GLN A 198 -4.82 11.57 15.87
C GLN A 198 -5.58 12.02 14.63
N ILE A 199 -5.96 11.07 13.78
CA ILE A 199 -6.70 11.31 12.55
C ILE A 199 -7.99 10.50 12.59
N TYR A 200 -9.12 11.18 12.39
CA TYR A 200 -10.43 10.58 12.28
C TYR A 200 -10.88 10.68 10.84
N GLY A 201 -11.22 9.55 10.24
CA GLY A 201 -11.68 9.45 8.86
C GLY A 201 -13.10 8.92 8.76
N LEU A 202 -13.84 9.36 7.75
CA LEU A 202 -15.12 8.80 7.36
C LEU A 202 -15.18 8.69 5.85
N ARG A 203 -15.35 7.46 5.35
CA ARG A 203 -15.56 7.21 3.91
C ARG A 203 -16.98 6.71 3.71
N ILE A 204 -17.65 7.27 2.70
CA ILE A 204 -18.93 6.77 2.19
C ILE A 204 -18.66 6.27 0.76
N ARG A 205 -19.08 5.04 0.48
CA ARG A 205 -19.03 4.45 -0.86
C ARG A 205 -20.44 4.19 -1.35
N ILE A 206 -20.73 4.68 -2.55
CA ILE A 206 -21.96 4.42 -3.28
C ILE A 206 -21.57 3.76 -4.59
N ASN A 207 -22.06 2.56 -4.88
CA ASN A 207 -21.89 1.90 -6.18
C ASN A 207 -23.18 2.12 -6.98
N LEU A 208 -23.07 2.72 -8.14
CA LEU A 208 -24.17 3.02 -9.05
C LEU A 208 -24.41 1.86 -10.00
#